data_a60aee02ed58f11ed6ba9b6f0cd2ab43
#
_entry.id   a60aee02ed58f11ed6ba9b6f0cd2ab43
#
_cell.length_a   1.000
_cell.length_b   1.000
_cell.length_c   1.000
_cell.angle_alpha   90.00
_cell.angle_beta   90.00
_cell.angle_gamma   90.00
#
_symmetry.space_group_name_H-M   'P 1'
#
loop_
_entity.id
_entity.type
_entity.pdbx_description
1 polymer ?
#
loop_
_entity_poly.entity_id
_entity_poly.type
_entity_poly.pdbx_seq_one_letter_code
_entity_poly.pdbx_strand_id
1 'polypeptide(L)'
;MNTVTIKLKKVPDLYLECESVAPDKFAGKSLEEIAALPCSEGKRNYTLGDWFEISGAAGATADETTIDVYGPGTSKCTYFGAWMTAGELVVHGHADMFTVAWMEGGQLNVRVAFRHFAG
;
A
#
# COMPACT_ATOMS: atom_id res chain seq x y z
N MET A 1 1.44 9.97 15.47
CA MET A 1 0.99 8.92 14.55
C MET A 1 2.18 8.31 13.85
N ASN A 2 2.18 7.02 13.70
CA ASN A 2 3.32 6.32 13.11
C ASN A 2 3.08 6.06 11.63
N THR A 3 4.11 6.26 10.84
CA THR A 3 4.02 6.13 9.40
C THR A 3 4.98 5.06 8.89
N VAL A 4 4.45 4.14 8.11
CA VAL A 4 5.23 3.18 7.35
C VAL A 4 5.22 3.66 5.90
N THR A 5 6.41 3.80 5.33
CA THR A 5 6.54 4.18 3.94
C THR A 5 6.94 2.96 3.13
N ILE A 6 6.17 2.65 2.10
CA ILE A 6 6.52 1.57 1.18
C ILE A 6 6.69 2.15 -0.21
N LYS A 7 7.77 1.75 -0.87
CA LYS A 7 8.12 2.28 -2.18
C LYS A 7 8.30 1.12 -3.14
N LEU A 8 7.53 1.13 -4.21
CA LEU A 8 7.57 0.07 -5.19
C LEU A 8 8.91 0.09 -5.92
N LYS A 9 9.57 -1.06 -5.97
CA LYS A 9 10.93 -1.17 -6.54
C LYS A 9 10.90 -1.18 -8.07
N LYS A 10 9.84 -1.70 -8.64
CA LYS A 10 9.72 -1.83 -10.10
C LYS A 10 8.25 -1.87 -10.49
N VAL A 11 7.98 -1.63 -11.76
CA VAL A 11 6.62 -1.68 -12.29
C VAL A 11 6.25 -3.15 -12.50
N PRO A 12 5.13 -3.62 -11.93
CA PRO A 12 4.69 -4.99 -12.16
C PRO A 12 4.31 -5.23 -13.62
N ASP A 13 4.59 -6.43 -14.12
CA ASP A 13 4.18 -6.81 -15.48
C ASP A 13 2.68 -7.09 -15.53
N LEU A 14 2.18 -7.75 -14.50
CA LEU A 14 0.75 -8.00 -14.31
C LEU A 14 0.29 -7.16 -13.13
N TYR A 15 -1.00 -7.24 -12.80
CA TYR A 15 -1.47 -6.54 -11.62
C TYR A 15 -0.93 -7.21 -10.36
N LEU A 16 -0.40 -6.39 -9.46
CA LEU A 16 0.09 -6.84 -8.17
C LEU A 16 -1.05 -6.72 -7.17
N GLU A 17 -1.44 -7.84 -6.58
CA GLU A 17 -2.50 -7.85 -5.58
C GLU A 17 -1.91 -7.62 -4.21
N CYS A 18 -2.28 -6.50 -3.60
CA CYS A 18 -1.67 -6.01 -2.36
C CYS A 18 -2.69 -5.98 -1.21
N GLU A 19 -3.39 -7.08 -0.98
CA GLU A 19 -4.39 -7.16 0.08
C GLU A 19 -3.81 -6.95 1.46
N SER A 20 -2.52 -7.19 1.62
CA SER A 20 -1.86 -7.02 2.91
C SER A 20 -1.47 -5.57 3.20
N VAL A 21 -1.64 -4.67 2.25
CA VAL A 21 -1.29 -3.26 2.46
C VAL A 21 -2.49 -2.55 3.07
N ALA A 22 -2.55 -2.58 4.38
CA ALA A 22 -3.60 -1.93 5.15
C ALA A 22 -3.08 -1.67 6.56
N PRO A 23 -3.49 -0.56 7.20
CA PRO A 23 -3.07 -0.30 8.58
C PRO A 23 -3.37 -1.45 9.53
N ASP A 24 -4.51 -2.13 9.33
CA ASP A 24 -4.89 -3.28 10.15
C ASP A 24 -3.88 -4.42 10.07
N LYS A 25 -3.26 -4.58 8.91
CA LYS A 25 -2.28 -5.65 8.71
C LYS A 25 -0.88 -5.28 9.18
N PHE A 26 -0.59 -3.99 9.23
CA PHE A 26 0.73 -3.49 9.62
C PHE A 26 0.83 -3.21 11.11
N ALA A 27 -0.30 -2.92 11.76
CA ALA A 27 -0.31 -2.52 13.17
C ALA A 27 0.37 -3.56 14.05
N GLY A 28 1.21 -3.08 14.96
CA GLY A 28 1.91 -3.94 15.91
C GLY A 28 3.04 -4.79 15.33
N LYS A 29 3.38 -4.60 14.06
CA LYS A 29 4.40 -5.42 13.41
C LYS A 29 5.70 -4.65 13.20
N SER A 30 6.81 -5.37 13.25
CA SER A 30 8.11 -4.83 12.86
C SER A 30 8.19 -4.71 11.34
N LEU A 31 9.19 -3.98 10.85
CA LEU A 31 9.39 -3.87 9.41
C LEU A 31 9.67 -5.22 8.76
N GLU A 32 10.37 -6.12 9.47
CA GLU A 32 10.61 -7.45 8.96
C GLU A 32 9.32 -8.26 8.83
N GLU A 33 8.44 -8.13 9.80
CA GLU A 33 7.15 -8.81 9.76
C GLU A 33 6.26 -8.26 8.65
N ILE A 34 6.30 -6.94 8.45
CA ILE A 34 5.55 -6.30 7.36
C ILE A 34 6.08 -6.77 6.01
N ALA A 35 7.40 -6.83 5.86
CA ALA A 35 8.02 -7.28 4.61
C ALA A 35 7.67 -8.74 4.29
N ALA A 36 7.36 -9.53 5.29
CA ALA A 36 7.00 -10.94 5.11
C ALA A 36 5.53 -11.15 4.75
N LEU A 37 4.71 -10.09 4.80
CA LEU A 37 3.29 -10.21 4.44
C LEU A 37 3.12 -10.58 2.96
N PRO A 38 2.10 -11.37 2.65
CA PRO A 38 1.96 -11.88 1.28
C PRO A 38 1.43 -10.86 0.30
N CYS A 39 1.86 -11.00 -0.94
CA CYS A 39 1.25 -10.36 -2.09
C CYS A 39 1.43 -11.30 -3.29
N SER A 40 0.77 -10.99 -4.39
CA SER A 40 0.88 -11.87 -5.55
C SER A 40 0.81 -11.07 -6.85
N GLU A 41 1.47 -11.60 -7.86
CA GLU A 41 1.39 -11.07 -9.22
C GLU A 41 0.94 -12.22 -10.11
N GLY A 42 -0.27 -12.12 -10.63
CA GLY A 42 -0.87 -13.22 -11.36
C GLY A 42 -0.99 -14.45 -10.47
N LYS A 43 -0.34 -15.53 -10.85
CA LYS A 43 -0.36 -16.77 -10.06
C LYS A 43 0.88 -16.95 -9.19
N ARG A 44 1.77 -15.98 -9.18
CA ARG A 44 3.02 -16.06 -8.41
C ARG A 44 2.84 -15.40 -7.06
N ASN A 45 3.29 -16.09 -6.03
CA ASN A 45 3.23 -15.58 -4.66
C ASN A 45 4.55 -14.93 -4.30
N TYR A 46 4.44 -13.77 -3.67
CA TYR A 46 5.59 -12.98 -3.22
C TYR A 46 5.31 -12.45 -1.83
N THR A 47 6.30 -11.78 -1.27
CA THR A 47 6.12 -10.99 -0.05
C THR A 47 6.20 -9.51 -0.40
N LEU A 48 5.72 -8.66 0.51
CA LEU A 48 5.81 -7.22 0.29
C LEU A 48 7.25 -6.77 0.13
N GLY A 49 8.18 -7.38 0.86
CA GLY A 49 9.59 -7.04 0.75
C GLY A 49 10.20 -7.34 -0.60
N ASP A 50 9.62 -8.27 -1.36
CA ASP A 50 10.07 -8.55 -2.71
C ASP A 50 9.78 -7.39 -3.67
N TRP A 51 8.72 -6.66 -3.41
CA TRP A 51 8.22 -5.63 -4.32
C TRP A 51 8.42 -4.21 -3.81
N PHE A 52 8.55 -4.03 -2.49
CA PHE A 52 8.62 -2.71 -1.88
C PHE A 52 9.84 -2.55 -0.99
N GLU A 53 10.39 -1.34 -0.99
CA GLU A 53 11.30 -0.90 0.05
C GLU A 53 10.42 -0.38 1.19
N ILE A 54 10.68 -0.84 2.40
CA ILE A 54 9.82 -0.57 3.54
C ILE A 54 10.63 0.14 4.62
N SER A 55 10.11 1.27 5.12
CA SER A 55 10.78 2.05 6.15
C SER A 55 9.75 2.66 7.09
N GLY A 56 10.23 3.24 8.18
CA GLY A 56 9.38 3.87 9.17
C GLY A 56 8.99 2.90 10.27
N ALA A 57 7.81 3.07 10.82
CA ALA A 57 7.31 2.22 11.89
C ALA A 57 5.79 2.25 11.91
N ALA A 58 5.18 1.11 12.18
CA ALA A 58 3.74 1.02 12.38
C ALA A 58 3.40 1.38 13.83
N GLY A 59 2.18 1.86 14.06
CA GLY A 59 1.66 2.04 15.39
C GLY A 59 1.24 0.71 16.00
N ALA A 60 0.86 0.73 17.26
CA ALA A 60 0.39 -0.47 17.96
C ALA A 60 -0.96 -0.94 17.44
N THR A 61 -1.77 0.01 16.96
CA THR A 61 -3.12 -0.27 16.47
C THR A 61 -3.30 0.33 15.08
N ALA A 62 -4.36 -0.08 14.39
CA ALA A 62 -4.63 0.39 13.04
C ALA A 62 -4.85 1.90 12.99
N ASP A 63 -5.59 2.46 13.95
CA ASP A 63 -5.88 3.89 13.97
C ASP A 63 -4.65 4.75 14.23
N GLU A 64 -3.57 4.17 14.74
CA GLU A 64 -2.30 4.86 14.96
C GLU A 64 -1.33 4.68 13.80
N THR A 65 -1.75 4.00 12.74
CA THR A 65 -0.87 3.65 11.64
C THR A 65 -1.29 4.36 10.36
N THR A 66 -0.32 5.02 9.74
CA THR A 66 -0.46 5.60 8.41
C THR A 66 0.50 4.86 7.47
N ILE A 67 0.05 4.58 6.27
CA ILE A 67 0.88 3.97 5.23
C ILE A 67 0.98 4.93 4.07
N ASP A 68 2.21 5.27 3.69
CA ASP A 68 2.47 6.04 2.47
C ASP A 68 3.00 5.09 1.40
N VAL A 69 2.38 5.07 0.24
CA VAL A 69 2.76 4.21 -0.87
C VAL A 69 3.28 5.06 -2.02
N TYR A 70 4.49 4.78 -2.46
CA TYR A 70 5.14 5.49 -3.57
C TYR A 70 5.58 4.51 -4.65
N GLY A 71 5.80 5.02 -5.83
CA GLY A 71 6.50 4.28 -6.86
C GLY A 71 5.91 4.44 -8.25
N PRO A 72 6.66 4.00 -9.26
CA PRO A 72 6.28 4.25 -10.66
C PRO A 72 5.16 3.35 -11.17
N GLY A 73 4.81 2.30 -10.46
CA GLY A 73 3.83 1.34 -10.93
C GLY A 73 2.62 1.18 -10.03
N THR A 74 2.30 2.20 -9.22
CA THR A 74 1.18 2.08 -8.28
C THR A 74 -0.16 1.87 -8.97
N SER A 75 -0.31 2.32 -10.21
CA SER A 75 -1.53 2.09 -10.97
C SER A 75 -1.75 0.60 -11.30
N LYS A 76 -0.73 -0.22 -11.18
CA LYS A 76 -0.84 -1.66 -11.39
C LYS A 76 -0.98 -2.45 -10.09
N CYS A 77 -1.12 -1.76 -8.97
CA CYS A 77 -1.37 -2.41 -7.69
C CYS A 77 -2.86 -2.34 -7.38
N THR A 78 -3.39 -3.44 -6.86
CA THR A 78 -4.81 -3.53 -6.55
C THR A 78 -5.01 -3.93 -5.09
N TYR A 79 -6.22 -3.76 -4.60
CA TYR A 79 -6.64 -4.17 -3.25
C TYR A 79 -5.93 -3.45 -2.10
N PHE A 80 -5.37 -2.28 -2.35
CA PHE A 80 -4.85 -1.47 -1.25
C PHE A 80 -5.98 -1.18 -0.25
N GLY A 81 -5.69 -1.37 1.01
CA GLY A 81 -6.65 -1.08 2.06
C GLY A 81 -7.80 -2.07 2.18
N ALA A 82 -7.67 -3.26 1.59
CA ALA A 82 -8.72 -4.27 1.66
C ALA A 82 -9.04 -4.59 3.13
N TRP A 83 -10.31 -4.55 3.47
CA TRP A 83 -10.84 -4.78 4.81
C TRP A 83 -10.27 -3.82 5.88
N MET A 84 -9.80 -2.68 5.46
CA MET A 84 -9.27 -1.67 6.36
C MET A 84 -10.39 -1.15 7.26
N THR A 85 -10.14 -1.08 8.57
CA THR A 85 -11.15 -0.61 9.53
C THR A 85 -10.79 0.74 10.14
N ALA A 86 -9.51 1.11 10.17
CA ALA A 86 -9.04 2.34 10.79
C ALA A 86 -7.68 2.71 10.19
N GLY A 87 -7.17 3.88 10.57
CA GLY A 87 -5.89 4.36 10.09
C GLY A 87 -5.99 5.10 8.78
N GLU A 88 -4.85 5.35 8.16
CA GLU A 88 -4.81 6.11 6.92
C GLU A 88 -3.89 5.43 5.92
N LEU A 89 -4.32 5.40 4.66
CA LEU A 89 -3.53 4.90 3.54
C LEU A 89 -3.43 6.02 2.51
N VAL A 90 -2.22 6.43 2.19
CA VAL A 90 -1.98 7.50 1.23
C VAL A 90 -1.21 6.93 0.05
N VAL A 91 -1.80 6.97 -1.13
CA VAL A 91 -1.15 6.49 -2.35
C VAL A 91 -0.67 7.69 -3.15
N HIS A 92 0.64 7.76 -3.36
CA HIS A 92 1.27 8.83 -4.14
C HIS A 92 1.59 8.28 -5.52
N GLY A 93 1.02 8.85 -6.55
CA GLY A 93 1.28 8.44 -7.92
C GLY A 93 0.02 8.40 -8.74
N HIS A 94 0.00 7.51 -9.71
CA HIS A 94 -1.15 7.35 -10.59
C HIS A 94 -2.14 6.39 -9.95
N ALA A 95 -3.40 6.79 -9.97
CA ALA A 95 -4.44 6.05 -9.24
C ALA A 95 -5.53 5.52 -10.13
N ASP A 96 -5.36 5.62 -11.44
CA ASP A 96 -6.43 5.32 -12.37
C ASP A 96 -6.81 3.84 -12.39
N MET A 97 -5.94 2.96 -11.92
CA MET A 97 -6.18 1.53 -12.05
C MET A 97 -6.26 0.78 -10.73
N PHE A 98 -5.93 1.39 -9.61
CA PHE A 98 -5.97 0.61 -8.39
C PHE A 98 -7.38 0.58 -7.81
N THR A 99 -7.66 -0.47 -7.08
CA THR A 99 -8.97 -0.70 -6.50
C THR A 99 -8.82 -0.85 -4.99
N VAL A 100 -9.68 -0.16 -4.27
CA VAL A 100 -9.83 -0.36 -2.84
C VAL A 100 -11.12 -1.13 -2.65
N ALA A 101 -10.99 -2.36 -2.14
CA ALA A 101 -12.14 -3.24 -1.99
C ALA A 101 -12.42 -3.47 -0.51
N TRP A 102 -13.70 -3.53 -0.18
CA TRP A 102 -14.16 -3.93 1.15
C TRP A 102 -13.58 -3.09 2.29
N MET A 103 -13.36 -1.81 2.05
CA MET A 103 -12.93 -0.90 3.08
C MET A 103 -14.08 -0.63 4.03
N GLU A 104 -13.87 -0.86 5.32
CA GLU A 104 -14.92 -0.72 6.32
C GLU A 104 -14.76 0.53 7.17
N GLY A 105 -13.61 1.16 7.16
CA GLY A 105 -13.34 2.37 7.92
C GLY A 105 -11.97 2.91 7.59
N GLY A 106 -11.56 3.94 8.32
CA GLY A 106 -10.30 4.59 8.06
C GLY A 106 -10.38 5.58 6.89
N GLN A 107 -9.23 6.00 6.40
CA GLN A 107 -9.15 6.98 5.32
C GLN A 107 -8.25 6.49 4.21
N LEU A 108 -8.68 6.70 2.98
CA LEU A 108 -7.85 6.49 1.80
C LEU A 108 -7.69 7.84 1.11
N ASN A 109 -6.44 8.26 0.92
CA ASN A 109 -6.12 9.46 0.18
C ASN A 109 -5.25 9.08 -1.01
N VAL A 110 -5.64 9.55 -2.18
CA VAL A 110 -4.87 9.33 -3.38
C VAL A 110 -4.32 10.67 -3.84
N ARG A 111 -2.99 10.76 -3.90
CA ARG A 111 -2.33 11.99 -4.33
C ARG A 111 -1.70 11.75 -5.68
N VAL A 112 -2.40 12.21 -6.71
CA VAL A 112 -1.95 12.06 -8.08
C VAL A 112 -1.13 13.29 -8.45
N ALA A 113 0.06 13.06 -8.99
CA ALA A 113 0.84 14.14 -9.55
C ALA A 113 0.26 14.46 -10.92
N PHE A 114 -0.38 15.63 -11.06
CA PHE A 114 -0.86 16.07 -12.36
C PHE A 114 0.29 16.74 -13.06
N ARG A 115 0.61 16.21 -14.14
CA ARG A 115 1.50 16.91 -14.90
C ARG A 115 0.76 17.75 -15.74
N HIS A 116 0.62 18.13 -15.89
CA HIS A 116 -0.17 18.79 -16.46
C HIS A 116 -0.50 18.78 -17.63
N PHE A 117 -1.03 18.64 -17.73
CA PHE A 117 -1.60 18.56 -18.51
C PHE A 117 -1.99 19.51 -19.10
N ALA A 118 -1.59 19.98 -19.24
CA ALA A 118 -1.96 20.70 -19.58
C ALA A 118 -2.40 20.84 -20.20
N GLY A 119 -2.46 20.82 -20.22
CA GLY A 119 -3.02 20.78 -20.75
C GLY A 119 -2.93 20.49 -20.95
#